data_5d19cc115ca90e86b704ec83b5460646
#
_entry.id   5d19cc115ca90e86b704ec83b5460646
#
_cell.length_a   1.000
_cell.length_b   1.000
_cell.length_c   1.000
_cell.angle_alpha   90.00
_cell.angle_beta   90.00
_cell.angle_gamma   90.00
#
_symmetry.space_group_name_H-M   'P 1'
#
loop_
_entity.id
_entity.type
_entity.pdbx_description
1 polymer ?
#
loop_
_entity_poly.entity_id
_entity_poly.type
_entity_poly.pdbx_seq_one_letter_code
_entity_poly.pdbx_strand_id
1 'polypeptide(L)'
;MKLMKTTEAVGQVLCHDITQIIPGVKKDAVFRKGHIITKEDIPVLLSVGKDTIYIWENDETMMHENEAAEVLYRMSACGTKKIEADTQSGVSCGTASKMHPSSVKEGKIEVIADCDGLLKVDSEKLKKVNSFGEMIIATRHGNTTVKKGDKLAGTRIIPLVIKKDKLKEASNICEDGPILDIKPFVVRKAAIITTGNEVYHGRIQDAFTPVIEKKNSRVWRTDDVS
;
A
#
# COMPACT_ATOMS: atom_id res chain seq x y z
N MET A 1 -5.63 -18.87 -16.40
CA MET A 1 -4.16 -18.94 -16.66
C MET A 1 -3.65 -20.31 -16.32
N LYS A 2 -2.79 -20.87 -17.17
CA LYS A 2 -2.26 -22.23 -17.02
C LYS A 2 -0.74 -22.19 -16.99
N LEU A 3 -0.14 -22.96 -16.10
CA LEU A 3 1.29 -23.20 -16.11
C LEU A 3 1.60 -24.23 -17.24
N MET A 4 2.53 -23.91 -18.11
CA MET A 4 2.92 -24.75 -19.23
C MET A 4 4.45 -24.81 -19.33
N LYS A 5 5.00 -25.94 -19.80
CA LYS A 5 6.42 -26.02 -20.11
C LYS A 5 6.76 -25.06 -21.24
N THR A 6 7.84 -24.33 -21.10
CA THR A 6 8.28 -23.34 -22.10
C THR A 6 8.44 -23.95 -23.48
N THR A 7 8.96 -25.18 -23.58
CA THR A 7 9.14 -25.90 -24.85
C THR A 7 7.83 -26.22 -25.58
N GLU A 8 6.70 -26.22 -24.87
CA GLU A 8 5.37 -26.56 -25.43
C GLU A 8 4.53 -25.30 -25.68
N ALA A 9 5.06 -24.11 -25.34
CA ALA A 9 4.30 -22.87 -25.29
C ALA A 9 4.29 -22.06 -26.59
N VAL A 10 4.82 -22.58 -27.70
CA VAL A 10 4.80 -21.86 -28.98
C VAL A 10 3.37 -21.55 -29.42
N GLY A 11 3.10 -20.30 -29.80
CA GLY A 11 1.79 -19.80 -30.20
C GLY A 11 0.89 -19.36 -29.00
N GLN A 12 1.34 -19.59 -27.79
CA GLN A 12 0.62 -19.14 -26.59
C GLN A 12 0.95 -17.68 -26.23
N VAL A 13 0.08 -17.04 -25.45
CA VAL A 13 0.22 -15.64 -25.04
C VAL A 13 0.75 -15.57 -23.61
N LEU A 14 1.82 -14.82 -23.39
CA LEU A 14 2.38 -14.56 -22.06
C LEU A 14 1.44 -13.75 -21.19
N CYS A 15 1.26 -14.17 -19.93
CA CYS A 15 0.39 -13.50 -18.95
C CYS A 15 1.06 -12.35 -18.21
N HIS A 16 2.39 -12.30 -18.21
CA HIS A 16 3.17 -11.34 -17.41
C HIS A 16 4.48 -10.99 -18.10
N ASP A 17 5.12 -9.90 -17.64
CA ASP A 17 6.43 -9.50 -18.13
C ASP A 17 7.50 -10.50 -17.66
N ILE A 18 8.39 -10.89 -18.56
CA ILE A 18 9.58 -11.69 -18.25
C ILE A 18 10.78 -10.75 -18.21
N THR A 19 11.34 -10.55 -17.03
CA THR A 19 12.48 -9.65 -16.78
C THR A 19 13.79 -10.44 -16.77
N GLN A 20 14.80 -9.92 -17.45
CA GLN A 20 16.17 -10.40 -17.36
C GLN A 20 16.99 -9.44 -16.45
N ILE A 21 17.75 -10.02 -15.53
CA ILE A 21 18.69 -9.28 -14.69
C ILE A 21 20.11 -9.72 -15.06
N ILE A 22 20.87 -8.82 -15.65
CA ILE A 22 22.31 -9.01 -15.89
C ILE A 22 23.03 -8.08 -14.93
N PRO A 23 23.73 -8.60 -13.89
CA PRO A 23 24.41 -7.77 -12.90
C PRO A 23 25.35 -6.76 -13.57
N GLY A 24 25.18 -5.47 -13.21
CA GLY A 24 26.02 -4.38 -13.74
C GLY A 24 25.70 -3.92 -15.17
N VAL A 25 24.78 -4.56 -15.90
CA VAL A 25 24.50 -4.25 -17.30
C VAL A 25 23.05 -3.84 -17.53
N LYS A 26 22.06 -4.68 -17.14
CA LYS A 26 20.65 -4.45 -17.48
C LYS A 26 19.69 -5.14 -16.53
N LYS A 27 18.62 -4.40 -16.17
CA LYS A 27 17.39 -4.97 -15.59
C LYS A 27 16.23 -4.47 -16.43
N ASP A 28 15.75 -5.28 -17.37
CA ASP A 28 14.65 -4.90 -18.26
C ASP A 28 13.79 -6.11 -18.65
N ALA A 29 12.56 -5.85 -19.06
CA ALA A 29 11.67 -6.87 -19.56
C ALA A 29 12.15 -7.34 -20.95
N VAL A 30 12.46 -8.64 -21.05
CA VAL A 30 12.82 -9.28 -22.33
C VAL A 30 11.55 -9.57 -23.13
N PHE A 31 10.50 -10.01 -22.47
CA PHE A 31 9.18 -10.18 -23.04
C PHE A 31 8.14 -9.48 -22.18
N ARG A 32 7.17 -8.85 -22.82
CA ARG A 32 6.07 -8.17 -22.14
C ARG A 32 4.81 -9.05 -22.12
N LYS A 33 3.94 -8.81 -21.15
CA LYS A 33 2.59 -9.37 -21.11
C LYS A 33 1.90 -9.17 -22.46
N GLY A 34 1.25 -10.21 -22.96
CA GLY A 34 0.59 -10.19 -24.25
C GLY A 34 1.47 -10.61 -25.43
N HIS A 35 2.77 -10.87 -25.22
CA HIS A 35 3.67 -11.40 -26.24
C HIS A 35 3.23 -12.81 -26.67
N ILE A 36 3.13 -13.05 -27.96
CA ILE A 36 2.86 -14.39 -28.53
C ILE A 36 4.21 -15.10 -28.68
N ILE A 37 4.35 -16.22 -28.00
CA ILE A 37 5.62 -16.97 -27.94
C ILE A 37 5.91 -17.61 -29.32
N THR A 38 7.08 -17.33 -29.86
CA THR A 38 7.59 -17.91 -31.05
C THR A 38 8.60 -19.04 -30.77
N LYS A 39 9.01 -19.78 -31.77
CA LYS A 39 10.05 -20.83 -31.63
C LYS A 39 11.40 -20.23 -31.23
N GLU A 40 11.69 -19.04 -31.73
CA GLU A 40 12.91 -18.27 -31.47
C GLU A 40 13.00 -17.76 -30.04
N ASP A 41 11.86 -17.59 -29.36
CA ASP A 41 11.79 -17.13 -27.98
C ASP A 41 12.12 -18.21 -26.95
N ILE A 42 11.95 -19.49 -27.32
CA ILE A 42 12.14 -20.62 -26.40
C ILE A 42 13.57 -20.64 -25.82
N PRO A 43 14.66 -20.55 -26.61
CA PRO A 43 16.01 -20.51 -26.05
C PRO A 43 16.24 -19.31 -25.11
N VAL A 44 15.64 -18.18 -25.45
CA VAL A 44 15.76 -16.94 -24.60
C VAL A 44 15.04 -17.13 -23.30
N LEU A 45 13.81 -17.66 -23.31
CA LEU A 45 13.04 -17.95 -22.09
C LEU A 45 13.77 -18.93 -21.18
N LEU A 46 14.33 -20.01 -21.74
CA LEU A 46 15.13 -20.97 -20.98
C LEU A 46 16.41 -20.35 -20.42
N SER A 47 17.09 -19.46 -21.15
CA SER A 47 18.30 -18.78 -20.70
C SER A 47 18.08 -17.85 -19.50
N VAL A 48 16.87 -17.33 -19.35
CA VAL A 48 16.47 -16.53 -18.17
C VAL A 48 15.82 -17.38 -17.06
N GLY A 49 15.99 -18.71 -17.14
CA GLY A 49 15.55 -19.64 -16.09
C GLY A 49 14.03 -19.91 -16.09
N LYS A 50 13.37 -19.76 -17.23
CA LYS A 50 11.92 -19.99 -17.35
C LYS A 50 11.66 -21.35 -18.00
N ASP A 51 11.82 -22.44 -17.27
CA ASP A 51 11.48 -23.80 -17.70
C ASP A 51 9.97 -23.99 -17.84
N THR A 52 9.20 -23.25 -17.05
CA THR A 52 7.74 -23.18 -17.12
C THR A 52 7.29 -21.72 -17.12
N ILE A 53 6.22 -21.44 -17.83
CA ILE A 53 5.64 -20.11 -17.97
C ILE A 53 4.13 -20.16 -17.81
N TYR A 54 3.54 -19.02 -17.36
CA TYR A 54 2.10 -18.85 -17.33
C TYR A 54 1.61 -18.33 -18.67
N ILE A 55 0.68 -19.06 -19.27
CA ILE A 55 -0.01 -18.68 -20.50
C ILE A 55 -1.42 -18.19 -20.20
N TRP A 56 -1.95 -17.37 -21.11
CA TRP A 56 -3.30 -16.84 -20.98
C TRP A 56 -4.33 -17.97 -21.23
N GLU A 57 -5.04 -18.34 -20.19
CA GLU A 57 -6.30 -19.06 -20.26
C GLU A 57 -7.34 -18.23 -19.52
N ASN A 58 -8.49 -18.02 -20.15
CA ASN A 58 -9.55 -17.20 -19.54
C ASN A 58 -10.24 -18.04 -18.44
N ASP A 59 -9.77 -17.93 -17.21
CA ASP A 59 -10.40 -18.55 -16.04
C ASP A 59 -11.07 -17.43 -15.23
N GLU A 60 -12.38 -17.32 -15.37
CA GLU A 60 -13.18 -16.29 -14.71
C GLU A 60 -13.19 -16.39 -13.18
N THR A 61 -12.78 -17.53 -12.62
CA THR A 61 -12.69 -17.73 -11.15
C THR A 61 -11.41 -17.16 -10.56
N MET A 62 -10.43 -16.82 -11.40
CA MET A 62 -9.14 -16.28 -10.99
C MET A 62 -9.05 -14.78 -11.25
N MET A 63 -8.21 -14.12 -10.48
CA MET A 63 -7.89 -12.69 -10.59
C MET A 63 -6.38 -12.51 -10.75
N HIS A 64 -5.98 -11.64 -11.67
CA HIS A 64 -4.56 -11.32 -11.90
C HIS A 64 -3.98 -10.48 -10.76
N GLU A 65 -2.66 -10.59 -10.52
CA GLU A 65 -1.97 -9.89 -9.43
C GLU A 65 -2.22 -8.37 -9.40
N ASN A 66 -2.31 -7.73 -10.56
CA ASN A 66 -2.56 -6.28 -10.63
C ASN A 66 -3.95 -5.91 -10.13
N GLU A 67 -4.98 -6.65 -10.54
CA GLU A 67 -6.37 -6.43 -10.06
C GLU A 67 -6.49 -6.79 -8.57
N ALA A 68 -5.83 -7.86 -8.15
CA ALA A 68 -5.80 -8.27 -6.75
C ALA A 68 -5.12 -7.23 -5.85
N ALA A 69 -4.04 -6.57 -6.33
CA ALA A 69 -3.37 -5.49 -5.62
C ALA A 69 -4.30 -4.29 -5.38
N GLU A 70 -5.20 -3.98 -6.33
CA GLU A 70 -6.21 -2.93 -6.17
C GLU A 70 -7.23 -3.29 -5.10
N VAL A 71 -7.67 -4.56 -5.04
CA VAL A 71 -8.56 -5.03 -3.97
C VAL A 71 -7.90 -4.89 -2.60
N LEU A 72 -6.63 -5.32 -2.47
CA LEU A 72 -5.87 -5.19 -1.24
C LEU A 72 -5.65 -3.72 -0.83
N TYR A 73 -5.41 -2.83 -1.81
CA TYR A 73 -5.35 -1.40 -1.54
C TYR A 73 -6.67 -0.87 -0.96
N ARG A 74 -7.81 -1.24 -1.54
CA ARG A 74 -9.14 -0.84 -1.04
C ARG A 74 -9.38 -1.34 0.38
N MET A 75 -9.04 -2.58 0.69
CA MET A 75 -9.10 -3.12 2.05
C MET A 75 -8.23 -2.31 3.01
N SER A 76 -7.06 -1.87 2.54
CA SER A 76 -6.13 -1.09 3.35
C SER A 76 -6.63 0.32 3.65
N ALA A 77 -7.15 1.05 2.66
CA ALA A 77 -7.34 2.50 2.73
C ALA A 77 -8.80 2.97 2.67
N CYS A 78 -9.73 2.13 2.16
CA CYS A 78 -11.11 2.55 1.88
C CYS A 78 -12.16 1.79 2.69
N GLY A 79 -11.87 0.54 3.06
CA GLY A 79 -12.92 -0.42 3.45
C GLY A 79 -13.70 -0.92 2.24
N THR A 80 -14.52 -1.96 2.42
CA THR A 80 -15.14 -2.69 1.29
C THR A 80 -16.61 -2.37 1.04
N LYS A 81 -17.33 -1.73 1.96
CA LYS A 81 -18.75 -1.35 1.78
C LYS A 81 -19.06 -0.42 0.61
N LYS A 82 -18.05 0.23 0.01
CA LYS A 82 -18.22 1.18 -1.12
C LYS A 82 -17.87 0.58 -2.48
N ILE A 83 -17.63 -0.73 -2.57
CA ILE A 83 -17.13 -1.38 -3.79
C ILE A 83 -18.24 -1.59 -4.83
N GLU A 84 -19.51 -1.67 -4.43
CA GLU A 84 -20.62 -2.00 -5.33
C GLU A 84 -21.03 -0.86 -6.28
N ALA A 85 -20.60 0.37 -6.05
CA ALA A 85 -21.05 1.55 -6.81
C ALA A 85 -20.10 2.04 -7.91
N ASP A 86 -18.82 1.60 -7.99
CA ASP A 86 -17.82 2.21 -8.86
C ASP A 86 -16.94 1.19 -9.60
N THR A 87 -17.56 0.37 -10.45
CA THR A 87 -16.83 -0.65 -11.25
C THR A 87 -16.25 -0.11 -12.56
N GLN A 88 -16.26 1.17 -12.83
CA GLN A 88 -15.90 1.67 -14.17
C GLN A 88 -14.77 2.67 -14.29
N SER A 89 -14.03 3.06 -13.29
CA SER A 89 -12.79 3.83 -13.54
C SER A 89 -12.03 4.19 -12.26
N GLY A 90 -10.78 3.77 -12.20
CA GLY A 90 -9.77 4.34 -11.31
C GLY A 90 -9.96 4.03 -9.82
N VAL A 91 -8.90 3.58 -9.17
CA VAL A 91 -8.84 3.29 -7.73
C VAL A 91 -8.99 4.59 -6.93
N SER A 92 -10.21 5.11 -6.82
CA SER A 92 -10.54 6.27 -5.99
C SER A 92 -11.35 5.82 -4.78
N CYS A 93 -10.75 5.86 -3.61
CA CYS A 93 -11.50 5.91 -2.37
C CYS A 93 -12.14 7.29 -2.29
N GLY A 94 -13.42 7.46 -2.46
CA GLY A 94 -14.09 8.76 -2.43
C GLY A 94 -13.43 9.81 -1.52
N THR A 95 -13.79 11.07 -1.64
CA THR A 95 -13.16 12.28 -1.03
C THR A 95 -12.82 12.22 0.48
N ALA A 96 -13.20 11.15 1.18
CA ALA A 96 -12.92 10.96 2.61
C ALA A 96 -11.60 10.20 2.90
N SER A 97 -10.96 9.58 1.91
CA SER A 97 -9.67 8.91 2.12
C SER A 97 -8.55 9.96 2.17
N LYS A 98 -7.72 9.84 3.19
CA LYS A 98 -6.53 10.68 3.41
C LYS A 98 -5.28 9.99 2.86
N MET A 99 -5.47 9.08 1.92
CA MET A 99 -4.46 8.22 1.32
C MET A 99 -4.78 7.97 -0.15
N HIS A 100 -3.74 7.82 -0.96
CA HIS A 100 -3.86 7.44 -2.37
C HIS A 100 -2.94 6.26 -2.72
N PRO A 101 -3.25 5.50 -3.80
CA PRO A 101 -2.39 4.42 -4.27
C PRO A 101 -1.23 4.97 -5.12
N SER A 102 -0.10 4.28 -5.11
CA SER A 102 0.87 4.41 -6.20
C SER A 102 0.33 3.77 -7.48
N SER A 103 1.03 3.97 -8.61
CA SER A 103 0.82 3.13 -9.80
C SER A 103 1.06 1.66 -9.47
N VAL A 104 0.26 0.77 -10.09
CA VAL A 104 0.46 -0.68 -9.98
C VAL A 104 1.75 -1.06 -10.71
N LYS A 105 2.63 -1.80 -10.04
CA LYS A 105 3.86 -2.32 -10.61
C LYS A 105 4.11 -3.73 -10.10
N GLU A 106 4.14 -4.71 -11.02
CA GLU A 106 4.38 -6.14 -10.69
C GLU A 106 3.46 -6.61 -9.54
N GLY A 107 2.16 -6.34 -9.64
CA GLY A 107 1.19 -6.74 -8.63
C GLY A 107 1.32 -6.02 -7.28
N LYS A 108 2.11 -4.94 -7.20
CA LYS A 108 2.33 -4.16 -5.99
C LYS A 108 1.70 -2.78 -6.10
N ILE A 109 1.01 -2.36 -5.03
CA ILE A 109 0.56 -0.98 -4.80
C ILE A 109 1.10 -0.52 -3.44
N GLU A 110 1.59 0.71 -3.40
CA GLU A 110 1.96 1.39 -2.16
C GLU A 110 0.83 2.34 -1.75
N VAL A 111 0.50 2.36 -0.47
CA VAL A 111 -0.47 3.29 0.14
C VAL A 111 0.30 4.51 0.61
N ILE A 112 -0.05 5.69 0.12
CA ILE A 112 0.68 6.95 0.35
C ILE A 112 -0.21 7.94 1.11
N ALA A 113 0.34 8.64 2.09
CA ALA A 113 -0.36 9.63 2.90
C ALA A 113 -0.63 10.93 2.12
N ASP A 114 -1.85 11.47 2.23
CA ASP A 114 -2.25 12.76 1.65
C ASP A 114 -2.13 13.93 2.62
N CYS A 115 -1.95 13.66 3.90
CA CYS A 115 -1.83 14.67 4.94
C CYS A 115 -0.89 14.22 6.07
N ASP A 116 -0.45 15.20 6.86
CA ASP A 116 0.27 14.95 8.11
C ASP A 116 -0.72 14.49 9.18
N GLY A 117 -0.31 13.51 10.00
CA GLY A 117 -1.17 12.99 11.05
C GLY A 117 -0.60 11.84 11.85
N LEU A 118 -1.45 11.20 12.61
CA LEU A 118 -1.16 9.97 13.35
C LEU A 118 -1.72 8.78 12.56
N LEU A 119 -0.85 7.87 12.15
CA LEU A 119 -1.25 6.62 11.50
C LEU A 119 -1.88 5.68 12.53
N LYS A 120 -3.07 5.19 12.23
CA LYS A 120 -3.74 4.12 12.97
C LYS A 120 -3.77 2.87 12.09
N VAL A 121 -3.47 1.73 12.69
CA VAL A 121 -3.50 0.41 12.03
C VAL A 121 -4.39 -0.50 12.86
N ASP A 122 -5.39 -1.09 12.23
CA ASP A 122 -6.17 -2.17 12.81
C ASP A 122 -5.38 -3.48 12.68
N SER A 123 -4.64 -3.81 13.72
CA SER A 123 -3.75 -4.98 13.75
C SER A 123 -4.50 -6.30 13.68
N GLU A 124 -5.74 -6.35 14.19
CA GLU A 124 -6.55 -7.57 14.16
C GLU A 124 -7.06 -7.85 12.74
N LYS A 125 -7.56 -6.83 12.02
CA LYS A 125 -7.92 -6.97 10.61
C LYS A 125 -6.71 -7.33 9.76
N LEU A 126 -5.60 -6.61 9.94
CA LEU A 126 -4.34 -6.86 9.24
C LEU A 126 -3.88 -8.31 9.40
N LYS A 127 -3.88 -8.82 10.63
CA LYS A 127 -3.52 -10.20 10.94
C LYS A 127 -4.46 -11.19 10.27
N LYS A 128 -5.77 -10.97 10.36
CA LYS A 128 -6.78 -11.85 9.73
C LYS A 128 -6.59 -11.91 8.22
N VAL A 129 -6.44 -10.76 7.54
CA VAL A 129 -6.24 -10.71 6.09
C VAL A 129 -4.95 -11.43 5.69
N ASN A 130 -3.84 -11.16 6.35
CA ASN A 130 -2.56 -11.81 6.06
C ASN A 130 -2.58 -13.32 6.38
N SER A 131 -3.46 -13.79 7.26
CA SER A 131 -3.61 -15.21 7.61
C SER A 131 -4.22 -16.07 6.51
N PHE A 132 -4.85 -15.46 5.48
CA PHE A 132 -5.32 -16.21 4.30
C PHE A 132 -4.17 -16.82 3.51
N GLY A 133 -2.91 -16.39 3.72
CA GLY A 133 -1.77 -16.74 2.88
C GLY A 133 -1.93 -16.19 1.45
N GLU A 134 -0.97 -16.40 0.58
CA GLU A 134 -0.98 -15.93 -0.82
C GLU A 134 -1.21 -14.41 -1.02
N MET A 135 -1.51 -13.66 0.03
CA MET A 135 -1.65 -12.21 0.00
C MET A 135 -0.93 -11.57 1.19
N ILE A 136 -0.44 -10.36 1.01
CA ILE A 136 0.26 -9.63 2.06
C ILE A 136 -0.03 -8.13 1.99
N ILE A 137 -0.32 -7.56 3.15
CA ILE A 137 -0.36 -6.14 3.41
C ILE A 137 0.70 -5.88 4.47
N ALA A 138 1.79 -5.20 4.10
CA ALA A 138 2.87 -4.82 5.01
C ALA A 138 2.74 -3.32 5.33
N THR A 139 2.61 -2.97 6.62
CA THR A 139 2.36 -1.60 7.07
C THR A 139 3.51 -1.04 7.89
N ARG A 140 3.60 0.28 7.99
CA ARG A 140 4.36 0.93 9.08
C ARG A 140 3.70 0.60 10.42
N HIS A 141 4.44 0.79 11.50
CA HIS A 141 3.89 0.62 12.85
C HIS A 141 2.77 1.62 13.12
N GLY A 142 1.67 1.14 13.69
CA GLY A 142 0.57 1.99 14.13
C GLY A 142 0.95 2.94 15.27
N ASN A 143 0.17 4.01 15.47
CA ASN A 143 0.42 5.05 16.46
C ASN A 143 1.74 5.82 16.24
N THR A 144 2.20 5.92 14.99
CA THR A 144 3.35 6.73 14.59
C THR A 144 2.92 7.95 13.79
N THR A 145 3.71 9.02 13.89
CA THR A 145 3.49 10.23 13.08
C THR A 145 3.87 9.96 11.63
N VAL A 146 3.06 10.48 10.71
CA VAL A 146 3.30 10.41 9.28
C VAL A 146 3.15 11.78 8.65
N LYS A 147 3.87 12.02 7.57
CA LYS A 147 3.80 13.23 6.76
C LYS A 147 3.15 12.94 5.42
N LYS A 148 2.59 13.97 4.80
CA LYS A 148 2.13 13.90 3.41
C LYS A 148 3.25 13.37 2.51
N GLY A 149 2.92 12.37 1.68
CA GLY A 149 3.86 11.68 0.79
C GLY A 149 4.56 10.47 1.42
N ASP A 150 4.38 10.20 2.72
CA ASP A 150 4.93 9.02 3.36
C ASP A 150 4.25 7.74 2.86
N LYS A 151 5.04 6.70 2.61
CA LYS A 151 4.54 5.36 2.31
C LYS A 151 4.10 4.70 3.62
N LEU A 152 2.84 4.33 3.69
CA LEU A 152 2.19 3.76 4.88
C LEU A 152 2.16 2.25 4.85
N ALA A 153 1.91 1.68 3.68
CA ALA A 153 1.84 0.24 3.45
C ALA A 153 2.22 -0.11 2.01
N GLY A 154 2.56 -1.39 1.82
CA GLY A 154 2.67 -2.02 0.50
C GLY A 154 1.78 -3.25 0.45
N THR A 155 1.08 -3.44 -0.66
CA THR A 155 0.16 -4.55 -0.86
C THR A 155 0.57 -5.37 -2.06
N ARG A 156 0.48 -6.70 -1.99
CA ARG A 156 0.62 -7.59 -3.13
C ARG A 156 0.05 -8.98 -2.85
N ILE A 157 -0.27 -9.73 -3.89
CA ILE A 157 -0.42 -11.18 -3.76
C ILE A 157 0.92 -11.87 -4.08
N ILE A 158 1.14 -13.06 -3.51
CA ILE A 158 2.38 -13.82 -3.70
C ILE A 158 2.37 -14.55 -5.04
N PRO A 159 1.27 -15.27 -5.43
CA PRO A 159 1.17 -15.89 -6.75
C PRO A 159 0.82 -14.85 -7.82
N LEU A 160 1.02 -15.19 -9.09
CA LEU A 160 0.64 -14.35 -10.23
C LEU A 160 -0.88 -14.18 -10.36
N VAL A 161 -1.63 -15.17 -9.92
CA VAL A 161 -3.10 -15.19 -9.91
C VAL A 161 -3.61 -15.78 -8.61
N ILE A 162 -4.77 -15.30 -8.15
CA ILE A 162 -5.43 -15.74 -6.91
C ILE A 162 -6.91 -16.02 -7.19
N LYS A 163 -7.53 -16.92 -6.43
CA LYS A 163 -8.96 -17.18 -6.52
C LYS A 163 -9.76 -15.96 -6.07
N LYS A 164 -10.75 -15.55 -6.87
CA LYS A 164 -11.66 -14.43 -6.54
C LYS A 164 -12.39 -14.64 -5.22
N ASP A 165 -12.86 -15.86 -4.96
CA ASP A 165 -13.56 -16.17 -3.72
C ASP A 165 -12.70 -15.94 -2.49
N LYS A 166 -11.42 -16.32 -2.55
CA LYS A 166 -10.46 -16.08 -1.46
C LYS A 166 -10.26 -14.60 -1.17
N LEU A 167 -10.13 -13.77 -2.22
CA LEU A 167 -10.06 -12.31 -2.07
C LEU A 167 -11.37 -11.72 -1.53
N LYS A 168 -12.51 -12.26 -1.96
CA LYS A 168 -13.82 -11.84 -1.46
C LYS A 168 -13.98 -12.14 0.03
N GLU A 169 -13.63 -13.35 0.47
CA GLU A 169 -13.63 -13.70 1.90
C GLU A 169 -12.73 -12.79 2.72
N ALA A 170 -11.51 -12.51 2.23
CA ALA A 170 -10.61 -11.57 2.89
C ALA A 170 -11.20 -10.15 2.93
N SER A 171 -11.89 -9.71 1.87
CA SER A 171 -12.53 -8.39 1.79
C SER A 171 -13.62 -8.20 2.82
N ASN A 172 -14.38 -9.24 3.15
CA ASN A 172 -15.46 -9.20 4.15
C ASN A 172 -14.94 -8.78 5.53
N ILE A 173 -13.66 -9.02 5.84
CA ILE A 173 -13.03 -8.57 7.10
C ILE A 173 -13.00 -7.04 7.19
N CYS A 174 -12.99 -6.35 6.06
CA CYS A 174 -12.89 -4.89 5.96
C CYS A 174 -14.23 -4.20 5.64
N GLU A 175 -15.37 -4.90 5.75
CA GLU A 175 -16.69 -4.34 5.49
C GLU A 175 -17.06 -3.19 6.43
N ASP A 176 -16.66 -3.26 7.68
CA ASP A 176 -16.91 -2.24 8.70
C ASP A 176 -15.92 -1.06 8.67
N GLY A 177 -14.90 -1.12 7.80
CA GLY A 177 -13.92 -0.05 7.61
C GLY A 177 -12.54 -0.54 7.20
N PRO A 178 -11.64 0.38 6.81
CA PRO A 178 -10.30 0.07 6.34
C PRO A 178 -9.37 -0.40 7.46
N ILE A 179 -8.25 -1.01 7.05
CA ILE A 179 -7.16 -1.42 7.96
C ILE A 179 -6.37 -0.19 8.45
N LEU A 180 -6.21 0.81 7.60
CA LEU A 180 -5.43 2.02 7.88
C LEU A 180 -6.35 3.24 8.01
N ASP A 181 -6.01 4.13 8.93
CA ASP A 181 -6.61 5.46 9.01
C ASP A 181 -5.55 6.48 9.43
N ILE A 182 -5.65 7.70 8.92
CA ILE A 182 -4.84 8.83 9.36
C ILE A 182 -5.73 9.76 10.17
N LYS A 183 -5.34 10.03 11.41
CA LYS A 183 -5.92 11.09 12.23
C LYS A 183 -5.11 12.36 11.99
N PRO A 184 -5.61 13.33 11.18
CA PRO A 184 -4.87 14.55 10.89
C PRO A 184 -4.55 15.32 12.17
N PHE A 185 -3.41 15.98 12.19
CA PHE A 185 -3.12 16.92 13.26
C PHE A 185 -4.04 18.13 13.16
N VAL A 186 -4.62 18.49 14.29
CA VAL A 186 -5.51 19.65 14.40
C VAL A 186 -4.78 20.72 15.20
N VAL A 187 -4.65 21.89 14.61
CA VAL A 187 -4.09 23.06 15.31
C VAL A 187 -4.99 23.39 16.51
N ARG A 188 -4.41 23.48 17.69
CA ARG A 188 -5.11 23.85 18.92
C ARG A 188 -4.42 25.03 19.58
N LYS A 189 -5.21 25.89 20.21
CA LYS A 189 -4.67 26.95 21.11
C LYS A 189 -4.35 26.31 22.45
N ALA A 190 -3.18 26.60 23.01
CA ALA A 190 -2.79 26.23 24.36
C ALA A 190 -2.44 27.46 25.16
N ALA A 191 -2.81 27.47 26.43
CA ALA A 191 -2.36 28.44 27.38
C ALA A 191 -1.46 27.74 28.40
N ILE A 192 -0.35 28.36 28.75
CA ILE A 192 0.54 27.90 29.82
C ILE A 192 0.30 28.78 31.01
N ILE A 193 -0.06 28.19 32.16
CA ILE A 193 -0.24 28.86 33.41
C ILE A 193 0.85 28.40 34.38
N THR A 194 1.79 29.26 34.66
CA THR A 194 2.85 29.01 35.65
C THR A 194 2.38 29.39 37.01
N THR A 195 2.48 28.48 37.97
CA THR A 195 2.10 28.69 39.38
C THR A 195 3.35 28.55 40.26
N GLY A 196 3.39 29.29 41.31
CA GLY A 196 4.49 29.27 42.28
C GLY A 196 4.80 30.68 42.77
N ASN A 197 4.73 30.92 44.08
CA ASN A 197 5.02 32.23 44.67
C ASN A 197 6.47 32.69 44.39
N GLU A 198 7.39 31.74 44.29
CA GLU A 198 8.80 32.01 44.00
C GLU A 198 9.02 32.52 42.57
N VAL A 199 8.25 32.00 41.60
CA VAL A 199 8.26 32.46 40.21
C VAL A 199 7.50 33.77 40.08
N TYR A 200 6.29 33.85 40.70
CA TYR A 200 5.45 35.04 40.66
C TYR A 200 6.16 36.28 41.23
N HIS A 201 6.91 36.12 42.34
CA HIS A 201 7.68 37.19 42.94
C HIS A 201 9.07 37.37 42.36
N GLY A 202 9.40 36.67 41.25
CA GLY A 202 10.69 36.81 40.57
C GLY A 202 11.90 36.33 41.37
N ARG A 203 11.70 35.49 42.40
CA ARG A 203 12.79 34.94 43.23
C ARG A 203 13.60 33.91 42.53
N ILE A 204 12.98 33.16 41.59
CA ILE A 204 13.59 32.22 40.67
C ILE A 204 13.06 32.46 39.27
N GLN A 205 13.84 32.12 38.25
CA GLN A 205 13.38 32.11 36.85
C GLN A 205 12.53 30.88 36.57
N ASP A 206 11.45 31.06 35.79
CA ASP A 206 10.65 29.97 35.30
C ASP A 206 11.47 29.16 34.29
N ALA A 207 11.84 27.94 34.67
CA ALA A 207 12.58 27.00 33.82
C ALA A 207 11.64 26.07 32.99
N PHE A 208 10.34 25.99 33.34
CA PHE A 208 9.41 25.07 32.71
C PHE A 208 8.75 25.64 31.45
N THR A 209 8.28 26.89 31.50
CA THR A 209 7.61 27.53 30.35
C THR A 209 8.43 27.49 29.10
N PRO A 210 9.75 27.86 29.06
CA PRO A 210 10.57 27.81 27.86
C PRO A 210 10.69 26.37 27.27
N VAL A 211 10.73 25.35 28.14
CA VAL A 211 10.80 23.95 27.70
C VAL A 211 9.48 23.50 27.06
N ILE A 212 8.35 23.90 27.64
CA ILE A 212 7.01 23.58 27.11
C ILE A 212 6.79 24.32 25.80
N GLU A 213 7.14 25.60 25.71
CA GLU A 213 7.07 26.37 24.45
C GLU A 213 7.90 25.72 23.35
N LYS A 214 9.15 25.34 23.63
CA LYS A 214 10.02 24.63 22.68
C LYS A 214 9.45 23.28 22.25
N LYS A 215 8.76 22.55 23.13
CA LYS A 215 8.07 21.30 22.76
C LYS A 215 6.84 21.58 21.91
N ASN A 216 6.04 22.56 22.27
CA ASN A 216 4.83 22.93 21.55
C ASN A 216 5.15 23.47 20.15
N SER A 217 6.19 24.28 19.97
CA SER A 217 6.59 24.82 18.65
C SER A 217 7.01 23.74 17.65
N ARG A 218 7.39 22.54 18.10
CA ARG A 218 7.67 21.40 17.23
C ARG A 218 6.43 20.70 16.70
N VAL A 219 5.32 20.81 17.41
CA VAL A 219 4.04 20.14 17.11
C VAL A 219 3.05 21.13 16.48
N TRP A 220 3.22 22.42 16.69
CA TRP A 220 2.29 23.47 16.32
C TRP A 220 2.98 24.40 15.33
N ARG A 221 2.39 24.60 14.14
CA ARG A 221 2.86 25.66 13.24
C ARG A 221 2.57 27.00 13.89
N THR A 222 3.61 27.80 14.04
CA THR A 222 3.59 29.14 14.64
C THR A 222 3.23 30.23 13.63
N ASP A 223 2.45 29.93 12.58
CA ASP A 223 2.15 30.90 11.52
C ASP A 223 1.07 31.93 11.91
N ASP A 224 0.55 31.86 13.14
CA ASP A 224 -0.45 32.79 13.67
C ASP A 224 -0.07 33.35 15.05
N VAL A 225 1.06 34.03 15.15
CA VAL A 225 1.33 34.96 16.26
C VAL A 225 1.37 36.37 15.71
N SER A 226 0.23 37.01 15.74
CA SER A 226 0.08 38.48 15.59
C SER A 226 -0.26 39.07 16.94
#